data_0dfaf9e7430ccdeec59888d7ec950b4c
#
_entry.id   0dfaf9e7430ccdeec59888d7ec950b4c
#
_cell.length_a   1.000
_cell.length_b   1.000
_cell.length_c   1.000
_cell.angle_alpha   90.00
_cell.angle_beta   90.00
_cell.angle_gamma   90.00
#
_symmetry.space_group_name_H-M   'P 1'
#
loop_
_entity.id
_entity.type
_entity.pdbx_description
1 polymer ?
#
loop_
_entity_poly.entity_id
_entity_poly.type
_entity_poly.pdbx_seq_one_letter_code
_entity_poly.pdbx_strand_id
1 'polypeptide(L)'
;VLLALDRLFDLHLSEAELIARAAELGSDTPFFVRNSPQFCTGRGEIMSPFPLDLAGLTLVIVKPDEGVSTREAYAGVRPRVPSVPLAERLRRPVAEWQEIVTNDFEPHIFAAHPAIRASKRNLLDAGALYASMSGSGSAVFGLFDRPEKAESLRSQTPFIFSL
;
A
#
# COMPACT_ATOMS: atom_id res chain seq x y z
N VAL A 1 -8.50 6.68 15.85
CA VAL A 1 -9.36 6.62 17.04
C VAL A 1 -8.52 6.62 18.31
N LEU A 2 -7.57 5.67 18.54
CA LEU A 2 -6.79 5.60 19.80
C LEU A 2 -6.07 6.92 20.13
N LEU A 3 -5.34 7.51 19.19
CA LEU A 3 -4.70 8.82 19.36
C LEU A 3 -5.68 9.94 19.70
N ALA A 4 -6.88 9.89 19.13
CA ALA A 4 -7.92 10.89 19.41
C ALA A 4 -8.51 10.71 20.82
N LEU A 5 -8.72 9.47 21.25
CA LEU A 5 -9.18 9.16 22.61
C LEU A 5 -8.13 9.53 23.66
N ASP A 6 -6.86 9.23 23.40
CA ASP A 6 -5.74 9.61 24.26
C ASP A 6 -5.73 11.13 24.52
N ARG A 7 -5.84 11.92 23.45
CA ARG A 7 -5.91 13.39 23.54
C ARG A 7 -7.20 13.89 24.19
N LEU A 8 -8.34 13.29 23.85
CA LEU A 8 -9.64 13.73 24.36
C LEU A 8 -9.79 13.52 25.87
N PHE A 9 -9.26 12.41 26.36
CA PHE A 9 -9.36 12.02 27.77
C PHE A 9 -8.07 12.27 28.58
N ASP A 10 -7.08 12.92 27.96
CA ASP A 10 -5.82 13.31 28.58
C ASP A 10 -5.11 12.13 29.26
N LEU A 11 -5.06 11.00 28.57
CA LEU A 11 -4.56 9.74 29.13
C LEU A 11 -3.04 9.67 29.20
N HIS A 12 -2.34 10.50 28.43
CA HIS A 12 -0.88 10.58 28.35
C HIS A 12 -0.18 9.23 28.07
N LEU A 13 -0.79 8.41 27.20
CA LEU A 13 -0.21 7.13 26.84
C LEU A 13 1.07 7.33 26.02
N SER A 14 2.09 6.55 26.33
CA SER A 14 3.31 6.50 25.52
C SER A 14 3.02 5.88 24.13
N GLU A 15 3.89 6.15 23.16
CA GLU A 15 3.80 5.52 21.83
C GLU A 15 3.78 3.98 21.94
N ALA A 16 4.59 3.41 22.82
CA ALA A 16 4.65 1.97 23.03
C ALA A 16 3.33 1.39 23.53
N GLU A 17 2.65 2.08 24.47
CA GLU A 17 1.34 1.67 24.96
C GLU A 17 0.26 1.79 23.88
N LEU A 18 0.28 2.87 23.10
CA LEU A 18 -0.64 3.05 21.97
C LEU A 18 -0.45 1.96 20.92
N ILE A 19 0.79 1.60 20.58
CA ILE A 19 1.12 0.53 19.65
C ILE A 19 0.63 -0.83 20.19
N ALA A 20 0.86 -1.12 21.48
CA ALA A 20 0.39 -2.35 22.09
C ALA A 20 -1.13 -2.49 22.02
N ARG A 21 -1.87 -1.43 22.39
CA ARG A 21 -3.34 -1.40 22.30
C ARG A 21 -3.84 -1.49 20.85
N ALA A 22 -3.13 -0.84 19.92
CA ALA A 22 -3.45 -0.93 18.51
C ALA A 22 -3.32 -2.38 18.00
N ALA A 23 -2.27 -3.10 18.41
CA ALA A 23 -2.02 -4.49 18.01
C ALA A 23 -3.14 -5.46 18.47
N GLU A 24 -3.83 -5.16 19.58
CA GLU A 24 -4.99 -5.93 20.04
C GLU A 24 -6.20 -5.80 19.10
N LEU A 25 -6.30 -4.67 18.36
CA LEU A 25 -7.38 -4.41 17.41
C LEU A 25 -7.12 -5.02 16.03
N GLY A 26 -5.86 -5.22 15.66
CA GLY A 26 -5.48 -5.82 14.40
C GLY A 26 -3.99 -5.67 14.10
N SER A 27 -3.44 -6.54 13.26
CA SER A 27 -2.01 -6.59 12.95
C SER A 27 -1.49 -5.32 12.26
N ASP A 28 -2.32 -4.65 11.45
CA ASP A 28 -1.92 -3.48 10.67
C ASP A 28 -2.18 -2.14 11.40
N THR A 29 -2.96 -2.16 12.49
CA THR A 29 -3.36 -0.93 13.20
C THR A 29 -2.22 -0.20 13.90
N PRO A 30 -1.13 -0.87 14.39
CA PRO A 30 0.04 -0.21 14.95
C PRO A 30 0.72 0.78 14.00
N PHE A 31 0.69 0.52 12.70
CA PHE A 31 1.25 1.43 11.69
C PHE A 31 0.69 2.85 11.80
N PHE A 32 -0.61 2.99 12.04
CA PHE A 32 -1.29 4.29 12.12
C PHE A 32 -0.99 5.09 13.40
N VAL A 33 -0.33 4.49 14.38
CA VAL A 33 0.20 5.20 15.55
C VAL A 33 1.42 6.02 15.15
N ARG A 34 2.35 5.43 14.41
CA ARG A 34 3.57 6.10 13.92
C ARG A 34 3.31 6.97 12.72
N ASN A 35 2.45 6.53 11.82
CA ASN A 35 2.10 7.23 10.57
C ASN A 35 3.33 7.72 9.78
N SER A 36 4.33 6.89 9.69
CA SER A 36 5.57 7.12 8.94
C SER A 36 5.96 5.85 8.17
N PRO A 37 6.79 5.92 7.11
CA PRO A 37 7.18 4.75 6.36
C PRO A 37 7.79 3.67 7.24
N GLN A 38 7.23 2.45 7.18
CA GLN A 38 7.66 1.31 7.97
C GLN A 38 7.87 0.09 7.06
N PHE A 39 8.91 -0.68 7.33
CA PHE A 39 9.06 -2.01 6.80
C PHE A 39 8.47 -3.00 7.79
N CYS A 40 7.38 -3.64 7.39
CA CYS A 40 6.62 -4.56 8.23
C CYS A 40 6.96 -6.01 7.89
N THR A 41 7.16 -6.83 8.92
CA THR A 41 7.38 -8.27 8.81
C THR A 41 6.45 -9.04 9.74
N GLY A 42 6.56 -10.39 9.78
CA GLY A 42 5.60 -11.20 10.50
C GLY A 42 4.25 -11.17 9.79
N ARG A 43 3.17 -10.88 10.50
CA ARG A 43 1.82 -10.65 9.95
C ARG A 43 1.53 -9.16 9.70
N GLY A 44 2.57 -8.27 9.81
CA GLY A 44 2.47 -6.83 9.73
C GLY A 44 2.78 -6.11 11.04
N GLU A 45 2.85 -6.84 12.16
CA GLU A 45 3.02 -6.30 13.51
C GLU A 45 4.47 -5.92 13.85
N ILE A 46 5.45 -6.53 13.18
CA ILE A 46 6.87 -6.22 13.41
C ILE A 46 7.28 -5.09 12.49
N MET A 47 7.34 -3.88 13.02
CA MET A 47 7.60 -2.66 12.27
C MET A 47 9.01 -2.13 12.53
N SER A 48 9.72 -1.79 11.48
CA SER A 48 10.99 -1.06 11.53
C SER A 48 10.92 0.17 10.61
N PRO A 49 11.45 1.34 11.04
CA PRO A 49 11.49 2.52 10.18
C PRO A 49 12.18 2.21 8.85
N PHE A 50 11.59 2.67 7.76
CA PHE A 50 12.15 2.49 6.43
C PHE A 50 12.31 3.86 5.74
N PRO A 51 13.53 4.25 5.35
CA PRO A 51 13.77 5.54 4.71
C PRO A 51 13.29 5.48 3.25
N LEU A 52 12.00 5.70 3.05
CA LEU A 52 11.39 5.81 1.74
C LEU A 52 11.02 7.27 1.47
N ASP A 53 11.63 7.86 0.45
CA ASP A 53 11.31 9.19 -0.02
C ASP A 53 10.60 9.11 -1.37
N LEU A 54 9.36 9.58 -1.40
CA LEU A 54 8.51 9.66 -2.59
C LEU A 54 8.17 11.13 -2.92
N ALA A 55 8.85 12.09 -2.29
CA ALA A 55 8.61 13.51 -2.53
C ALA A 55 8.72 13.87 -4.02
N GLY A 56 7.81 14.69 -4.49
CA GLY A 56 7.73 15.11 -5.89
C GLY A 56 6.98 14.13 -6.80
N LEU A 57 6.54 12.97 -6.29
CA LEU A 57 5.65 12.09 -7.03
C LEU A 57 4.18 12.43 -6.76
N THR A 58 3.32 12.01 -7.66
CA THR A 58 1.86 12.06 -7.48
C THR A 58 1.33 10.64 -7.32
N LEU A 59 0.56 10.42 -6.26
CA LEU A 59 -0.12 9.17 -5.96
C LEU A 59 -1.55 9.22 -6.51
N VAL A 60 -1.93 8.23 -7.30
CA VAL A 60 -3.31 7.99 -7.73
C VAL A 60 -3.80 6.69 -7.13
N ILE A 61 -4.98 6.70 -6.53
CA ILE A 61 -5.62 5.49 -5.99
C ILE A 61 -6.92 5.25 -6.75
N VAL A 62 -7.09 4.04 -7.27
CA VAL A 62 -8.33 3.56 -7.90
C VAL A 62 -8.90 2.45 -7.04
N LYS A 63 -10.17 2.59 -6.63
CA LYS A 63 -10.91 1.58 -5.88
C LYS A 63 -12.03 1.06 -6.76
N PRO A 64 -11.85 -0.12 -7.40
CA PRO A 64 -12.93 -0.78 -8.12
C PRO A 64 -14.12 -1.11 -7.21
N ASP A 65 -15.32 -1.23 -7.78
CA ASP A 65 -16.52 -1.60 -7.03
C ASP A 65 -16.46 -3.06 -6.52
N GLU A 66 -15.61 -3.87 -7.13
CA GLU A 66 -15.36 -5.25 -6.67
C GLU A 66 -14.68 -5.28 -5.30
N GLY A 67 -15.17 -6.13 -4.42
CA GLY A 67 -14.55 -6.44 -3.14
C GLY A 67 -13.75 -7.74 -3.23
N VAL A 68 -12.60 -7.79 -2.56
CA VAL A 68 -11.80 -9.01 -2.38
C VAL A 68 -11.75 -9.32 -0.90
N SER A 69 -12.08 -10.55 -0.50
CA SER A 69 -11.89 -10.97 0.88
C SER A 69 -10.43 -11.32 1.13
N THR A 70 -9.92 -10.98 2.32
CA THR A 70 -8.56 -11.35 2.73
C THR A 70 -8.34 -12.87 2.65
N ARG A 71 -9.38 -13.68 3.01
CA ARG A 71 -9.34 -15.13 2.89
C ARG A 71 -9.10 -15.60 1.45
N GLU A 72 -9.79 -15.01 0.49
CA GLU A 72 -9.63 -15.31 -0.94
C GLU A 72 -8.23 -14.99 -1.41
N ALA A 73 -7.71 -13.80 -1.07
CA ALA A 73 -6.37 -13.38 -1.43
C ALA A 73 -5.31 -14.37 -0.92
N TYR A 74 -5.38 -14.74 0.36
CA TYR A 74 -4.44 -15.70 0.96
C TYR A 74 -4.56 -17.13 0.41
N ALA A 75 -5.74 -17.57 -0.03
CA ALA A 75 -5.94 -18.91 -0.58
C ALA A 75 -5.12 -19.17 -1.86
N GLY A 76 -4.81 -18.12 -2.63
CA GLY A 76 -4.08 -18.25 -3.89
C GLY A 76 -2.58 -17.97 -3.79
N VAL A 77 -2.09 -17.48 -2.63
CA VAL A 77 -0.67 -17.16 -2.47
C VAL A 77 0.15 -18.42 -2.22
N ARG A 78 1.27 -18.52 -2.92
CA ARG A 78 2.30 -19.54 -2.67
C ARG A 78 3.52 -18.83 -2.08
N PRO A 79 3.70 -18.88 -0.74
CA PRO A 79 4.81 -18.24 -0.07
C PRO A 79 6.15 -18.74 -0.61
N ARG A 80 7.06 -17.78 -0.88
CA ARG A 80 8.43 -18.08 -1.30
C ARG A 80 9.37 -17.03 -0.74
N VAL A 81 10.59 -17.43 -0.47
CA VAL A 81 11.65 -16.48 -0.10
C VAL A 81 12.18 -15.85 -1.39
N PRO A 82 12.11 -14.53 -1.55
CA PRO A 82 12.64 -13.87 -2.73
C PRO A 82 14.18 -13.92 -2.74
N SER A 83 14.79 -14.02 -3.92
CA SER A 83 16.24 -14.00 -4.09
C SER A 83 16.88 -12.67 -3.70
N VAL A 84 16.15 -11.56 -3.91
CA VAL A 84 16.54 -10.22 -3.48
C VAL A 84 15.50 -9.73 -2.48
N PRO A 85 15.88 -9.34 -1.26
CA PRO A 85 14.97 -8.82 -0.25
C PRO A 85 14.18 -7.59 -0.75
N LEU A 86 12.91 -7.46 -0.35
CA LEU A 86 12.06 -6.33 -0.74
C LEU A 86 12.69 -4.99 -0.34
N ALA A 87 13.31 -4.91 0.84
CA ALA A 87 13.98 -3.70 1.30
C ALA A 87 15.10 -3.22 0.37
N GLU A 88 15.80 -4.14 -0.29
CA GLU A 88 16.84 -3.80 -1.28
C GLU A 88 16.23 -3.33 -2.59
N ARG A 89 15.14 -3.97 -3.04
CA ARG A 89 14.41 -3.57 -4.24
C ARG A 89 13.82 -2.17 -4.12
N LEU A 90 13.25 -1.84 -2.96
CA LEU A 90 12.66 -0.53 -2.68
C LEU A 90 13.69 0.62 -2.60
N ARG A 91 14.98 0.33 -2.48
CA ARG A 91 16.05 1.33 -2.59
C ARG A 91 16.41 1.70 -4.02
N ARG A 92 15.92 0.93 -4.99
CA ARG A 92 16.10 1.26 -6.41
C ARG A 92 15.18 2.42 -6.81
N PRO A 93 15.50 3.15 -7.87
CA PRO A 93 14.62 4.18 -8.41
C PRO A 93 13.20 3.65 -8.67
N VAL A 94 12.18 4.47 -8.38
CA VAL A 94 10.76 4.09 -8.55
C VAL A 94 10.46 3.62 -9.99
N ALA A 95 11.15 4.19 -10.99
CA ALA A 95 11.00 3.79 -12.38
C ALA A 95 11.39 2.32 -12.66
N GLU A 96 12.18 1.69 -11.79
CA GLU A 96 12.57 0.29 -11.90
C GLU A 96 11.61 -0.65 -11.14
N TRP A 97 10.77 -0.11 -10.25
CA TRP A 97 9.95 -0.94 -9.35
C TRP A 97 8.95 -1.81 -10.09
N GLN A 98 8.46 -1.39 -11.25
CA GLN A 98 7.46 -2.16 -11.98
C GLN A 98 7.96 -3.56 -12.37
N GLU A 99 9.26 -3.73 -12.54
CA GLU A 99 9.91 -5.00 -12.89
C GLU A 99 10.35 -5.81 -11.67
N ILE A 100 10.65 -5.14 -10.55
CA ILE A 100 11.31 -5.76 -9.40
C ILE A 100 10.49 -5.80 -8.12
N VAL A 101 9.47 -4.96 -7.99
CA VAL A 101 8.58 -4.91 -6.80
C VAL A 101 7.22 -5.44 -7.19
N THR A 102 6.85 -6.58 -6.63
CA THR A 102 5.60 -7.27 -6.94
C THR A 102 4.74 -7.48 -5.70
N ASN A 103 3.44 -7.46 -5.86
CA ASN A 103 2.50 -7.91 -4.85
C ASN A 103 2.12 -9.37 -5.15
N ASP A 104 2.46 -10.29 -4.26
CA ASP A 104 2.26 -11.73 -4.46
C ASP A 104 0.78 -12.15 -4.52
N PHE A 105 -0.15 -11.28 -4.12
CA PHE A 105 -1.59 -11.53 -4.29
C PHE A 105 -2.06 -11.29 -5.74
N GLU A 106 -1.39 -10.42 -6.50
CA GLU A 106 -1.84 -10.00 -7.83
C GLU A 106 -2.09 -11.16 -8.80
N PRO A 107 -1.23 -12.16 -8.95
CA PRO A 107 -1.46 -13.22 -9.94
C PRO A 107 -2.79 -13.93 -9.75
N HIS A 108 -3.14 -14.26 -8.49
CA HIS A 108 -4.38 -14.95 -8.16
C HIS A 108 -5.59 -14.02 -8.29
N ILE A 109 -5.51 -12.85 -7.69
CA ILE A 109 -6.60 -11.87 -7.67
C ILE A 109 -6.91 -11.38 -9.09
N PHE A 110 -5.92 -11.08 -9.90
CA PHE A 110 -6.11 -10.62 -11.27
C PHE A 110 -6.69 -11.69 -12.21
N ALA A 111 -6.51 -12.96 -11.89
CA ALA A 111 -7.16 -14.05 -12.62
C ALA A 111 -8.66 -14.14 -12.30
N ALA A 112 -9.02 -13.93 -11.03
CA ALA A 112 -10.40 -13.99 -10.55
C ALA A 112 -11.18 -12.67 -10.78
N HIS A 113 -10.49 -11.52 -10.74
CA HIS A 113 -11.06 -10.18 -10.78
C HIS A 113 -10.44 -9.32 -11.90
N PRO A 114 -10.89 -9.50 -13.16
CA PRO A 114 -10.33 -8.78 -14.32
C PRO A 114 -10.41 -7.25 -14.22
N ALA A 115 -11.42 -6.70 -13.52
CA ALA A 115 -11.57 -5.26 -13.34
C ALA A 115 -10.45 -4.66 -12.47
N ILE A 116 -9.97 -5.39 -11.44
CA ILE A 116 -8.84 -4.96 -10.62
C ILE A 116 -7.56 -4.92 -11.45
N ARG A 117 -7.34 -5.98 -12.27
CA ARG A 117 -6.22 -6.00 -13.22
C ARG A 117 -6.28 -4.86 -14.22
N ALA A 118 -7.48 -4.58 -14.76
CA ALA A 118 -7.70 -3.48 -15.70
C ALA A 118 -7.36 -2.13 -15.07
N SER A 119 -7.72 -1.91 -13.80
CA SER A 119 -7.38 -0.69 -13.06
C SER A 119 -5.87 -0.48 -12.98
N LYS A 120 -5.10 -1.52 -12.66
CA LYS A 120 -3.62 -1.44 -12.68
C LYS A 120 -3.09 -1.09 -14.06
N ARG A 121 -3.61 -1.76 -15.09
CA ARG A 121 -3.20 -1.51 -16.46
C ARG A 121 -3.49 -0.08 -16.90
N ASN A 122 -4.67 0.44 -16.58
CA ASN A 122 -5.06 1.82 -16.90
C ASN A 122 -4.10 2.85 -16.27
N LEU A 123 -3.64 2.61 -15.03
CA LEU A 123 -2.65 3.47 -14.38
C LEU A 123 -1.31 3.45 -15.15
N LEU A 124 -0.84 2.28 -15.56
CA LEU A 124 0.39 2.14 -16.34
C LEU A 124 0.25 2.75 -17.74
N ASP A 125 -0.86 2.51 -18.41
CA ASP A 125 -1.16 3.07 -19.75
C ASP A 125 -1.25 4.61 -19.69
N ALA A 126 -1.71 5.17 -18.56
CA ALA A 126 -1.68 6.61 -18.29
C ALA A 126 -0.28 7.16 -17.97
N GLY A 127 0.70 6.29 -17.83
CA GLY A 127 2.12 6.65 -17.63
C GLY A 127 2.58 6.68 -16.18
N ALA A 128 1.98 5.88 -15.30
CA ALA A 128 2.54 5.64 -13.98
C ALA A 128 3.93 4.97 -14.10
N LEU A 129 4.89 5.42 -13.31
CA LEU A 129 6.19 4.77 -13.19
C LEU A 129 6.07 3.40 -12.51
N TYR A 130 5.15 3.30 -11.56
CA TYR A 130 4.86 2.09 -10.82
C TYR A 130 3.36 2.03 -10.52
N ALA A 131 2.76 0.86 -10.67
CA ALA A 131 1.41 0.60 -10.22
C ALA A 131 1.32 -0.78 -9.57
N SER A 132 0.56 -0.88 -8.50
CA SER A 132 0.36 -2.14 -7.77
C SER A 132 -0.98 -2.16 -7.06
N MET A 133 -1.47 -3.36 -6.80
CA MET A 133 -2.58 -3.56 -5.89
C MET A 133 -2.12 -3.32 -4.44
N SER A 134 -2.94 -2.67 -3.64
CA SER A 134 -2.67 -2.42 -2.22
C SER A 134 -3.10 -3.61 -1.38
N GLY A 135 -2.14 -4.23 -0.68
CA GLY A 135 -2.41 -5.36 0.20
C GLY A 135 -3.12 -6.50 -0.54
N SER A 136 -4.20 -7.01 0.03
CA SER A 136 -5.05 -8.06 -0.57
C SER A 136 -6.05 -7.54 -1.61
N GLY A 137 -6.04 -6.25 -1.92
CA GLY A 137 -6.96 -5.61 -2.85
C GLY A 137 -8.22 -5.08 -2.14
N SER A 138 -9.17 -4.57 -2.90
CA SER A 138 -9.23 -4.37 -4.35
C SER A 138 -8.61 -3.05 -4.81
N ALA A 139 -8.21 -2.14 -3.90
CA ALA A 139 -7.59 -0.88 -4.29
C ALA A 139 -6.27 -1.10 -5.05
N VAL A 140 -6.07 -0.29 -6.08
CA VAL A 140 -4.85 -0.24 -6.88
C VAL A 140 -4.31 1.17 -6.82
N PHE A 141 -3.00 1.33 -6.77
CA PHE A 141 -2.38 2.65 -6.78
C PHE A 141 -1.31 2.76 -7.87
N GLY A 142 -1.05 4.00 -8.30
CA GLY A 142 0.01 4.33 -9.23
C GLY A 142 0.81 5.53 -8.76
N LEU A 143 2.12 5.53 -9.01
CA LEU A 143 3.04 6.62 -8.74
C LEU A 143 3.45 7.28 -10.07
N PHE A 144 3.31 8.60 -10.14
CA PHE A 144 3.56 9.39 -11.33
C PHE A 144 4.63 10.45 -11.05
N ASP A 145 5.55 10.63 -11.98
CA ASP A 145 6.54 11.71 -11.98
C ASP A 145 6.00 13.02 -12.57
N ARG A 146 4.86 12.95 -13.26
CA ARG A 146 4.22 14.07 -13.95
C ARG A 146 2.79 14.24 -13.45
N PRO A 147 2.51 15.30 -12.69
CA PRO A 147 1.17 15.55 -12.15
C PRO A 147 0.07 15.60 -13.24
N GLU A 148 0.38 16.15 -14.42
CA GLU A 148 -0.58 16.24 -15.52
C GLU A 148 -1.07 14.88 -16.04
N LYS A 149 -0.23 13.85 -15.99
CA LYS A 149 -0.64 12.48 -16.33
C LYS A 149 -1.60 11.92 -15.29
N ALA A 150 -1.31 12.13 -14.01
CA ALA A 150 -2.19 11.74 -12.92
C ALA A 150 -3.55 12.46 -13.01
N GLU A 151 -3.55 13.76 -13.30
CA GLU A 151 -4.76 14.56 -13.46
C GLU A 151 -5.67 14.08 -14.62
N SER A 152 -5.12 13.49 -15.66
CA SER A 152 -5.93 12.87 -16.74
C SER A 152 -6.87 11.77 -16.25
N LEU A 153 -6.61 11.20 -15.07
CA LEU A 153 -7.42 10.17 -14.43
C LEU A 153 -8.49 10.73 -13.48
N ARG A 154 -8.64 12.07 -13.35
CA ARG A 154 -9.58 12.71 -12.44
C ARG A 154 -11.04 12.31 -12.64
N SER A 155 -11.43 11.97 -13.86
CA SER A 155 -12.77 11.45 -14.18
C SER A 155 -13.01 10.02 -13.68
N GLN A 156 -11.94 9.26 -13.42
CA GLN A 156 -12.00 7.87 -12.99
C GLN A 156 -11.85 7.72 -11.47
N THR A 157 -11.16 8.68 -10.81
CA THR A 157 -10.96 8.67 -9.36
C THR A 157 -10.73 10.08 -8.81
N PRO A 158 -11.33 10.42 -7.65
CA PRO A 158 -11.03 11.66 -6.93
C PRO A 158 -9.74 11.59 -6.11
N PHE A 159 -9.14 10.39 -5.94
CA PHE A 159 -8.03 10.14 -5.03
C PHE A 159 -6.69 10.35 -5.74
N ILE A 160 -6.29 11.62 -5.89
CA ILE A 160 -5.01 12.06 -6.47
C ILE A 160 -4.33 12.97 -5.45
N PHE A 161 -3.11 12.63 -5.06
CA PHE A 161 -2.36 13.28 -3.99
C PHE A 161 -0.94 13.60 -4.44
N SER A 162 -0.46 14.81 -4.18
CA SER A 162 0.96 15.13 -4.25
C SER A 162 1.67 14.59 -2.99
N LEU A 163 2.78 13.92 -3.19
CA LEU A 163 3.60 13.34 -2.13
C LEU A 163 4.79 14.25 -1.77
#